data_41c0df7ef1b5bf12bc4046dcd7f07bc5
#
_entry.id   41c0df7ef1b5bf12bc4046dcd7f07bc5
#
_cell.length_a   1.000
_cell.length_b   1.000
_cell.length_c   1.000
_cell.angle_alpha   90.00
_cell.angle_beta   90.00
_cell.angle_gamma   90.00
#
_symmetry.space_group_name_H-M   'P 1'
#
loop_
_entity.id
_entity.type
_entity.pdbx_description
1 polymer ?
#
loop_
_entity_poly.entity_id
_entity_poly.type
_entity_poly.pdbx_seq_one_letter_code
_entity_poly.pdbx_strand_id
1 'polypeptide(L)'
;YFCINRKWKKGDQVKIHFDMEPRTVKANNKVEADRGRIAVERGPIVYCAEWVDNDFDVLSLFMNQAPKFELVKKPDVLHGINELKTDAQLLSYNDEGRLTTKDVRVTLIPYYAWAHRGAGAMAVWLPQELSASRPSMPPTLASESKVDASHKVTAISAINDRLIPKDENDRSIPYYHWWPKQGTIEWISYELPQETLVASATVYWFDDAPWGGCRVPKAWRIYYKDTAGEWCPVQNADSYGVVKGAANTVNFDPVKTTAVKLEVIQPDQFSTGLFEWEVK
;
A
#
# COMPACT_ATOMS: atom_id res chain seq x y z
N TYR A 1 20.25 -32.18 -1.25
CA TYR A 1 21.17 -32.79 -0.29
C TYR A 1 22.47 -33.18 -1.01
N PHE A 2 23.61 -32.92 -0.36
CA PHE A 2 24.90 -33.40 -0.84
C PHE A 2 25.28 -34.62 0.01
N CYS A 3 25.36 -35.79 -0.60
CA CYS A 3 25.67 -37.05 0.09
C CYS A 3 27.15 -37.35 -0.01
N ILE A 4 27.82 -37.51 1.14
CA ILE A 4 29.23 -37.94 1.25
C ILE A 4 29.26 -39.39 1.63
N ASN A 5 29.59 -40.27 0.71
CA ASN A 5 29.72 -41.71 0.98
C ASN A 5 31.20 -42.08 1.22
N ARG A 6 31.54 -42.24 2.51
CA ARG A 6 32.90 -42.64 2.95
C ARG A 6 32.88 -43.31 4.29
N LYS A 7 33.95 -44.01 4.67
CA LYS A 7 34.18 -44.49 6.02
C LYS A 7 34.67 -43.33 6.89
N TRP A 8 33.88 -42.96 7.92
CA TRP A 8 34.19 -41.87 8.82
C TRP A 8 35.13 -42.34 9.95
N LYS A 9 36.10 -41.48 10.34
CA LYS A 9 36.99 -41.68 11.46
C LYS A 9 36.80 -40.58 12.49
N LYS A 10 37.10 -40.86 13.76
CA LYS A 10 37.10 -39.85 14.83
C LYS A 10 38.06 -38.69 14.45
N GLY A 11 37.56 -37.45 14.43
CA GLY A 11 38.35 -36.29 14.07
C GLY A 11 38.20 -35.84 12.57
N ASP A 12 37.48 -36.61 11.75
CA ASP A 12 37.14 -36.15 10.39
C ASP A 12 36.35 -34.86 10.44
N GLN A 13 36.68 -33.93 9.56
CA GLN A 13 36.01 -32.63 9.41
C GLN A 13 35.42 -32.49 8.01
N VAL A 14 34.26 -31.91 7.95
CA VAL A 14 33.65 -31.43 6.68
C VAL A 14 33.62 -29.89 6.72
N LYS A 15 34.25 -29.27 5.75
CA LYS A 15 34.20 -27.80 5.57
C LYS A 15 33.22 -27.50 4.46
N ILE A 16 32.23 -26.66 4.75
CA ILE A 16 31.28 -26.16 3.77
C ILE A 16 31.61 -24.69 3.52
N HIS A 17 31.76 -24.31 2.27
CA HIS A 17 31.88 -22.93 1.84
C HIS A 17 30.68 -22.56 1.00
N PHE A 18 29.99 -21.49 1.38
CA PHE A 18 28.92 -20.90 0.59
C PHE A 18 29.49 -19.70 -0.18
N ASP A 19 29.19 -19.62 -1.46
CA ASP A 19 29.41 -18.40 -2.20
C ASP A 19 28.45 -17.32 -1.66
N MET A 20 29.03 -16.24 -1.13
CA MET A 20 28.29 -15.16 -0.50
C MET A 20 28.26 -13.89 -1.36
N GLU A 21 28.48 -14.00 -2.67
CA GLU A 21 28.27 -12.89 -3.60
C GLU A 21 26.77 -12.63 -3.80
N PRO A 22 26.33 -11.36 -3.80
CA PRO A 22 24.96 -11.01 -4.10
C PRO A 22 24.59 -11.38 -5.54
N ARG A 23 23.41 -11.96 -5.71
CA ARG A 23 22.87 -12.35 -7.03
C ARG A 23 21.39 -12.04 -7.14
N THR A 24 20.91 -11.92 -8.35
CA THR A 24 19.48 -11.81 -8.66
C THR A 24 18.93 -13.19 -9.04
N VAL A 25 17.67 -13.42 -8.65
CA VAL A 25 16.92 -14.66 -8.93
C VAL A 25 15.61 -14.29 -9.59
N LYS A 26 15.23 -15.03 -10.63
CA LYS A 26 13.90 -14.96 -11.26
C LYS A 26 13.07 -16.17 -10.85
N ALA A 27 11.78 -15.97 -10.60
CA ALA A 27 10.86 -17.06 -10.35
C ALA A 27 10.67 -17.94 -11.58
N ASN A 28 10.21 -19.17 -11.39
CA ASN A 28 9.78 -20.02 -12.49
C ASN A 28 8.61 -19.34 -13.23
N ASN A 29 8.62 -19.40 -14.58
CA ASN A 29 7.59 -18.75 -15.42
C ASN A 29 6.14 -19.21 -15.14
N LYS A 30 5.96 -20.32 -14.42
CA LYS A 30 4.64 -20.78 -13.95
C LYS A 30 4.11 -19.98 -12.74
N VAL A 31 4.96 -19.22 -12.07
CA VAL A 31 4.57 -18.34 -10.96
C VAL A 31 4.21 -16.97 -11.54
N GLU A 32 2.94 -16.81 -11.88
CA GLU A 32 2.45 -15.61 -12.59
C GLU A 32 2.65 -14.32 -11.79
N ALA A 33 2.47 -14.37 -10.47
CA ALA A 33 2.60 -13.21 -9.60
C ALA A 33 4.01 -12.59 -9.59
N ASP A 34 5.03 -13.36 -9.94
CA ASP A 34 6.43 -12.91 -9.90
C ASP A 34 7.05 -12.66 -11.28
N ARG A 35 6.24 -12.76 -12.36
CA ARG A 35 6.71 -12.44 -13.71
C ARG A 35 7.17 -11.00 -13.80
N GLY A 36 8.27 -10.76 -14.51
CA GLY A 36 8.86 -9.43 -14.69
C GLY A 36 9.54 -8.88 -13.43
N ARG A 37 9.76 -9.71 -12.42
CA ARG A 37 10.38 -9.36 -11.14
C ARG A 37 11.64 -10.18 -10.87
N ILE A 38 12.47 -9.66 -9.98
CA ILE A 38 13.64 -10.34 -9.41
C ILE A 38 13.55 -10.35 -7.89
N ALA A 39 14.11 -11.37 -7.27
CA ALA A 39 14.52 -11.35 -5.86
C ALA A 39 16.04 -11.22 -5.77
N VAL A 40 16.53 -10.74 -4.64
CA VAL A 40 17.97 -10.61 -4.37
C VAL A 40 18.36 -11.58 -3.27
N GLU A 41 19.43 -12.34 -3.51
CA GLU A 41 19.99 -13.31 -2.57
C GLU A 41 21.48 -13.07 -2.35
N ARG A 42 21.96 -13.41 -1.17
CA ARG A 42 23.38 -13.48 -0.84
C ARG A 42 23.67 -14.78 -0.11
N GLY A 43 24.30 -15.72 -0.79
CA GLY A 43 24.35 -17.11 -0.32
C GLY A 43 22.94 -17.67 -0.15
N PRO A 44 22.57 -18.23 1.00
CA PRO A 44 21.22 -18.73 1.31
C PRO A 44 20.26 -17.66 1.86
N ILE A 45 20.67 -16.38 1.93
CA ILE A 45 19.91 -15.31 2.55
C ILE A 45 19.19 -14.51 1.47
N VAL A 46 17.86 -14.45 1.57
CA VAL A 46 17.01 -13.57 0.75
C VAL A 46 17.01 -12.16 1.33
N TYR A 47 16.94 -11.16 0.48
CA TYR A 47 16.89 -9.73 0.85
C TYR A 47 15.57 -9.10 0.45
N CYS A 48 15.18 -8.04 1.15
CA CYS A 48 13.99 -7.25 0.86
C CYS A 48 14.27 -5.75 1.01
N ALA A 49 13.49 -4.92 0.31
CA ALA A 49 13.41 -3.50 0.57
C ALA A 49 12.35 -3.26 1.65
N GLU A 50 12.69 -2.58 2.74
CA GLU A 50 11.76 -2.20 3.80
C GLU A 50 11.65 -0.67 3.86
N TRP A 51 10.45 -0.15 4.12
CA TRP A 51 10.13 1.28 4.15
C TRP A 51 11.04 2.09 5.09
N VAL A 52 11.39 1.52 6.25
CA VAL A 52 12.16 2.23 7.29
C VAL A 52 13.64 2.46 6.90
N ASP A 53 14.17 1.71 5.95
CA ASP A 53 15.55 1.86 5.44
C ASP A 53 15.62 2.74 4.19
N ASN A 54 14.46 3.17 3.67
CA ASN A 54 14.32 3.90 2.42
C ASN A 54 13.33 5.05 2.63
N ASP A 55 13.71 6.27 2.28
CA ASP A 55 12.91 7.49 2.42
C ASP A 55 11.92 7.71 1.25
N PHE A 56 11.46 6.60 0.66
CA PHE A 56 10.52 6.57 -0.47
C PHE A 56 9.65 5.33 -0.43
N ASP A 57 8.59 5.32 -1.25
CA ASP A 57 7.72 4.14 -1.40
C ASP A 57 8.46 2.99 -2.09
N VAL A 58 8.83 1.96 -1.31
CA VAL A 58 9.53 0.77 -1.81
C VAL A 58 8.72 -0.07 -2.79
N LEU A 59 7.39 0.10 -2.84
CA LEU A 59 6.52 -0.59 -3.79
C LEU A 59 6.60 0.02 -5.20
N SER A 60 7.10 1.27 -5.31
CA SER A 60 7.31 1.97 -6.59
C SER A 60 8.71 1.74 -7.19
N LEU A 61 9.53 0.91 -6.54
CA LEU A 61 10.86 0.57 -7.04
C LEU A 61 10.81 -0.13 -8.41
N PHE A 62 11.77 0.22 -9.25
CA PHE A 62 12.03 -0.41 -10.54
C PHE A 62 13.53 -0.69 -10.66
N MET A 63 13.89 -1.96 -10.79
CA MET A 63 15.28 -2.40 -10.72
C MET A 63 15.96 -2.34 -12.08
N ASN A 64 17.22 -1.94 -12.08
CA ASN A 64 18.07 -2.04 -13.26
C ASN A 64 18.19 -3.50 -13.73
N GLN A 65 18.42 -3.71 -15.04
CA GLN A 65 18.53 -5.06 -15.61
C GLN A 65 19.73 -5.86 -15.08
N ALA A 66 20.81 -5.17 -14.72
CA ALA A 66 22.03 -5.76 -14.14
C ALA A 66 22.45 -4.97 -12.89
N PRO A 67 21.73 -5.10 -11.77
CA PRO A 67 22.03 -4.32 -10.55
C PRO A 67 23.39 -4.75 -9.98
N LYS A 68 24.17 -3.76 -9.55
CA LYS A 68 25.43 -3.96 -8.81
C LYS A 68 25.18 -3.70 -7.34
N PHE A 69 25.63 -4.60 -6.50
CA PHE A 69 25.40 -4.53 -5.06
C PHE A 69 26.66 -4.14 -4.31
N GLU A 70 26.51 -3.19 -3.40
CA GLU A 70 27.50 -2.84 -2.40
C GLU A 70 27.09 -3.46 -1.05
N LEU A 71 28.01 -4.21 -0.44
CA LEU A 71 27.81 -4.80 0.88
C LEU A 71 28.20 -3.82 1.98
N VAL A 72 27.26 -3.45 2.84
CA VAL A 72 27.47 -2.55 3.98
C VAL A 72 27.20 -3.28 5.30
N LYS A 73 28.19 -3.37 6.16
CA LYS A 73 28.04 -3.98 7.49
C LYS A 73 27.39 -3.02 8.47
N LYS A 74 26.37 -3.45 9.18
CA LYS A 74 25.61 -2.71 10.20
C LYS A 74 25.58 -3.49 11.52
N PRO A 75 26.64 -3.41 12.31
CA PRO A 75 26.72 -4.19 13.56
C PRO A 75 25.69 -3.74 14.60
N ASP A 76 25.28 -2.47 14.57
CA ASP A 76 24.39 -1.86 15.57
C ASP A 76 22.90 -1.91 15.19
N VAL A 77 22.57 -2.41 13.99
CA VAL A 77 21.20 -2.51 13.50
C VAL A 77 20.72 -3.94 13.59
N LEU A 78 19.56 -4.17 14.25
CA LEU A 78 18.88 -5.48 14.32
C LEU A 78 19.81 -6.62 14.77
N HIS A 79 20.63 -6.39 15.79
CA HIS A 79 21.64 -7.31 16.33
C HIS A 79 22.80 -7.65 15.37
N GLY A 80 23.03 -6.82 14.38
CA GLY A 80 24.09 -6.95 13.39
C GLY A 80 23.61 -7.61 12.09
N ILE A 81 23.46 -6.78 11.05
CA ILE A 81 23.08 -7.23 9.70
C ILE A 81 24.11 -6.78 8.66
N ASN A 82 24.04 -7.37 7.50
CA ASN A 82 24.71 -6.88 6.30
C ASN A 82 23.63 -6.35 5.36
N GLU A 83 23.64 -5.05 5.07
CA GLU A 83 22.81 -4.42 4.04
C GLU A 83 23.41 -4.62 2.66
N LEU A 84 22.58 -4.63 1.64
CA LEU A 84 22.98 -4.47 0.24
C LEU A 84 22.44 -3.16 -0.27
N LYS A 85 23.31 -2.34 -0.88
CA LYS A 85 22.90 -1.10 -1.54
C LYS A 85 23.07 -1.22 -3.04
N THR A 86 22.12 -0.71 -3.80
CA THR A 86 22.15 -0.71 -5.26
C THR A 86 21.39 0.49 -5.82
N ASP A 87 21.74 0.87 -7.06
CA ASP A 87 21.00 1.92 -7.77
C ASP A 87 19.75 1.31 -8.40
N ALA A 88 18.66 2.05 -8.33
CA ALA A 88 17.36 1.70 -8.88
C ALA A 88 16.62 2.98 -9.30
N GLN A 89 15.41 2.83 -9.79
CA GLN A 89 14.52 3.94 -10.13
C GLN A 89 13.22 3.83 -9.31
N LEU A 90 12.63 4.97 -9.01
CA LEU A 90 11.24 5.08 -8.59
C LEU A 90 10.42 5.43 -9.82
N LEU A 91 9.32 4.72 -9.99
CA LEU A 91 8.33 5.06 -11.00
C LEU A 91 7.17 5.83 -10.36
N SER A 92 6.78 6.94 -10.98
CA SER A 92 5.61 7.72 -10.56
C SER A 92 4.88 8.29 -11.76
N TYR A 93 3.59 8.55 -11.60
CA TYR A 93 2.86 9.40 -12.54
C TYR A 93 2.92 10.84 -12.04
N ASN A 94 3.04 11.79 -12.98
CA ASN A 94 2.88 13.22 -12.68
C ASN A 94 1.38 13.61 -12.77
N ASP A 95 1.06 14.88 -12.47
CA ASP A 95 -0.32 15.41 -12.50
C ASP A 95 -0.99 15.32 -13.88
N GLU A 96 -0.19 15.18 -14.94
CA GLU A 96 -0.66 15.00 -16.32
C GLU A 96 -0.85 13.52 -16.68
N GLY A 97 -0.67 12.60 -15.73
CA GLY A 97 -0.77 11.16 -15.94
C GLY A 97 0.39 10.54 -16.74
N ARG A 98 1.51 11.26 -16.89
CA ARG A 98 2.71 10.74 -17.58
C ARG A 98 3.61 10.02 -16.61
N LEU A 99 4.10 8.87 -17.01
CA LEU A 99 5.10 8.11 -16.26
C LEU A 99 6.41 8.89 -16.18
N THR A 100 6.92 9.06 -14.98
CA THR A 100 8.21 9.69 -14.67
C THR A 100 9.09 8.71 -13.91
N THR A 101 10.40 8.95 -13.96
CA THR A 101 11.39 8.15 -13.24
C THR A 101 12.30 9.06 -12.42
N LYS A 102 12.68 8.57 -11.23
CA LYS A 102 13.68 9.24 -10.37
C LYS A 102 14.71 8.22 -9.94
N ASP A 103 15.99 8.49 -10.19
CA ASP A 103 17.07 7.62 -9.71
C ASP A 103 17.17 7.67 -8.19
N VAL A 104 17.33 6.50 -7.58
CA VAL A 104 17.46 6.34 -6.13
C VAL A 104 18.51 5.29 -5.78
N ARG A 105 19.03 5.40 -4.57
CA ARG A 105 19.89 4.39 -3.95
C ARG A 105 19.06 3.58 -2.98
N VAL A 106 18.73 2.34 -3.32
CA VAL A 106 17.91 1.46 -2.47
C VAL A 106 18.79 0.69 -1.48
N THR A 107 18.32 0.59 -0.26
CA THR A 107 18.88 -0.26 0.79
C THR A 107 18.02 -1.51 0.93
N LEU A 108 18.65 -2.68 0.82
CA LEU A 108 18.03 -3.97 1.03
C LEU A 108 18.58 -4.60 2.30
N ILE A 109 17.71 -5.17 3.13
CA ILE A 109 18.07 -5.88 4.35
C ILE A 109 17.78 -7.38 4.24
N PRO A 110 18.43 -8.25 5.05
CA PRO A 110 18.06 -9.65 5.11
C PRO A 110 16.58 -9.83 5.46
N TYR A 111 15.85 -10.65 4.71
CA TYR A 111 14.43 -10.89 4.90
C TYR A 111 14.07 -11.35 6.33
N TYR A 112 14.92 -12.10 7.01
CA TYR A 112 14.68 -12.51 8.39
C TYR A 112 14.64 -11.35 9.39
N ALA A 113 15.13 -10.16 9.00
CA ALA A 113 15.24 -8.98 9.85
C ALA A 113 14.11 -7.94 9.62
N TRP A 114 13.17 -8.17 8.69
CA TRP A 114 12.08 -7.25 8.43
C TRP A 114 11.00 -7.27 9.52
N ALA A 115 10.14 -6.25 9.55
CA ALA A 115 8.99 -6.06 10.47
C ALA A 115 9.35 -5.86 11.96
N HIS A 116 10.61 -5.69 12.32
CA HIS A 116 11.02 -5.47 13.71
C HIS A 116 11.01 -3.99 14.13
N ARG A 117 10.73 -3.07 13.18
CA ARG A 117 10.82 -1.61 13.37
C ARG A 117 9.51 -0.88 13.06
N GLY A 118 8.39 -1.56 13.17
CA GLY A 118 7.06 -1.03 12.93
C GLY A 118 6.40 -1.55 11.66
N ALA A 119 5.12 -1.20 11.48
CA ALA A 119 4.33 -1.57 10.30
C ALA A 119 4.65 -0.63 9.13
N GLY A 120 4.82 -1.18 7.94
CA GLY A 120 5.07 -0.41 6.72
C GLY A 120 5.27 -1.30 5.50
N ALA A 121 5.47 -0.69 4.34
CA ALA A 121 5.64 -1.39 3.07
C ALA A 121 6.95 -2.19 3.02
N MET A 122 6.91 -3.36 2.39
CA MET A 122 8.08 -4.20 2.13
C MET A 122 7.94 -4.93 0.80
N ALA A 123 9.05 -5.13 0.08
CA ALA A 123 9.08 -5.87 -1.16
C ALA A 123 10.28 -6.82 -1.22
N VAL A 124 10.02 -8.10 -1.54
CA VAL A 124 11.04 -9.12 -1.86
C VAL A 124 11.21 -9.21 -3.37
N TRP A 125 10.09 -9.30 -4.09
CA TRP A 125 10.07 -9.38 -5.55
C TRP A 125 10.01 -7.98 -6.16
N LEU A 126 11.12 -7.54 -6.71
CA LEU A 126 11.35 -6.19 -7.20
C LEU A 126 11.17 -6.14 -8.73
N PRO A 127 10.33 -5.25 -9.27
CA PRO A 127 10.06 -5.18 -10.70
C PRO A 127 11.30 -4.84 -11.54
N GLN A 128 11.43 -5.50 -12.68
CA GLN A 128 12.34 -5.18 -13.80
C GLN A 128 11.61 -4.94 -15.12
N GLU A 129 10.30 -5.18 -15.17
CA GLU A 129 9.43 -4.92 -16.30
C GLU A 129 8.30 -3.98 -15.89
N LEU A 130 7.94 -3.05 -16.77
CA LEU A 130 6.89 -2.06 -16.49
C LEU A 130 5.54 -2.72 -16.18
N SER A 131 5.22 -3.83 -16.83
CA SER A 131 4.01 -4.62 -16.60
C SER A 131 3.90 -5.20 -15.18
N ALA A 132 5.05 -5.35 -14.50
CA ALA A 132 5.13 -5.83 -13.12
C ALA A 132 5.30 -4.71 -12.10
N SER A 133 5.48 -3.47 -12.55
CA SER A 133 5.73 -2.30 -11.70
C SER A 133 4.45 -1.73 -11.12
N ARG A 134 4.61 -0.92 -10.08
CA ARG A 134 3.54 -0.18 -9.40
C ARG A 134 3.97 1.27 -9.24
N PRO A 135 3.85 2.10 -10.30
CA PRO A 135 4.19 3.52 -10.20
C PRO A 135 3.33 4.21 -9.15
N SER A 136 3.94 5.07 -8.33
CA SER A 136 3.18 5.87 -7.38
C SER A 136 2.35 6.91 -8.11
N MET A 137 1.16 7.17 -7.58
CA MET A 137 0.29 8.27 -8.06
C MET A 137 0.74 9.60 -7.43
N PRO A 138 0.46 10.74 -8.06
CA PRO A 138 0.66 12.05 -7.42
C PRO A 138 -0.08 12.12 -6.08
N PRO A 139 0.45 12.86 -5.08
CA PRO A 139 -0.29 13.08 -3.85
C PRO A 139 -1.61 13.80 -4.16
N THR A 140 -2.68 13.40 -3.45
CA THR A 140 -3.99 14.05 -3.51
C THR A 140 -4.29 14.72 -2.18
N LEU A 141 -5.28 15.63 -2.15
CA LEU A 141 -5.72 16.24 -0.89
C LEU A 141 -6.09 15.18 0.15
N ALA A 142 -6.77 14.10 -0.27
CA ALA A 142 -7.10 12.97 0.59
C ALA A 142 -5.86 12.25 1.10
N SER A 143 -4.90 11.91 0.22
CA SER A 143 -3.70 11.15 0.61
C SER A 143 -2.76 11.89 1.56
N GLU A 144 -2.80 13.23 1.56
CA GLU A 144 -2.03 14.08 2.47
C GLU A 144 -2.79 14.38 3.78
N SER A 145 -4.06 14.00 3.87
CA SER A 145 -4.92 14.27 5.01
C SER A 145 -4.78 13.20 6.09
N LYS A 146 -4.97 13.65 7.34
CA LYS A 146 -5.01 12.73 8.48
C LYS A 146 -6.39 12.09 8.57
N VAL A 147 -6.42 10.76 8.52
CA VAL A 147 -7.65 9.96 8.58
C VAL A 147 -8.05 9.67 10.03
N ASP A 148 -9.33 9.81 10.33
CA ASP A 148 -9.97 9.24 11.52
C ASP A 148 -11.30 8.58 11.12
N ALA A 149 -11.76 7.59 11.92
CA ALA A 149 -12.96 6.82 11.63
C ALA A 149 -13.66 6.36 12.91
N SER A 150 -14.99 6.15 12.82
CA SER A 150 -15.81 5.62 13.91
C SER A 150 -15.44 4.19 14.32
N HIS A 151 -14.82 3.42 13.43
CA HIS A 151 -14.33 2.08 13.70
C HIS A 151 -12.88 1.94 13.24
N LYS A 152 -11.96 1.84 14.23
CA LYS A 152 -10.52 1.75 13.95
C LYS A 152 -10.11 0.30 13.74
N VAL A 153 -9.83 -0.03 12.49
CA VAL A 153 -9.26 -1.33 12.08
C VAL A 153 -7.89 -1.11 11.45
N THR A 154 -7.13 -2.19 11.29
CA THR A 154 -5.75 -2.14 10.79
C THR A 154 -5.59 -1.56 9.38
N ALA A 155 -6.64 -1.61 8.56
CA ALA A 155 -6.61 -1.15 7.17
C ALA A 155 -7.10 0.30 6.98
N ILE A 156 -7.05 1.16 8.00
CA ILE A 156 -7.52 2.55 7.89
C ILE A 156 -6.77 3.34 6.80
N SER A 157 -5.51 3.00 6.53
CA SER A 157 -4.72 3.62 5.47
C SER A 157 -5.19 3.29 4.04
N ALA A 158 -6.06 2.28 3.88
CA ALA A 158 -6.65 1.95 2.58
C ALA A 158 -7.62 3.03 2.08
N ILE A 159 -8.12 3.90 2.98
CA ILE A 159 -9.14 4.90 2.66
C ILE A 159 -8.62 5.98 1.71
N ASN A 160 -7.31 6.25 1.74
CA ASN A 160 -6.65 7.31 0.96
C ASN A 160 -5.27 6.88 0.42
N ASP A 161 -5.11 5.60 0.09
CA ASP A 161 -3.86 5.06 -0.46
C ASP A 161 -3.70 5.27 -1.97
N ARG A 162 -4.70 5.87 -2.62
CA ARG A 162 -4.76 6.18 -4.07
C ARG A 162 -4.82 4.93 -4.95
N LEU A 163 -5.19 3.79 -4.41
CA LEU A 163 -5.34 2.56 -5.16
C LEU A 163 -6.78 2.41 -5.63
N ILE A 164 -6.96 2.47 -6.94
CA ILE A 164 -8.28 2.33 -7.55
C ILE A 164 -8.56 0.84 -7.78
N PRO A 165 -9.68 0.31 -7.27
CA PRO A 165 -10.03 -1.08 -7.46
C PRO A 165 -10.45 -1.36 -8.91
N LYS A 166 -10.21 -2.58 -9.40
CA LYS A 166 -10.68 -3.04 -10.70
C LYS A 166 -12.15 -3.49 -10.70
N ASP A 167 -12.67 -3.87 -9.55
CA ASP A 167 -14.07 -4.25 -9.30
C ASP A 167 -14.44 -4.04 -7.83
N GLU A 168 -15.71 -4.29 -7.45
CA GLU A 168 -16.21 -4.09 -6.08
C GLU A 168 -15.64 -5.08 -5.04
N ASN A 169 -14.97 -6.16 -5.47
CA ASN A 169 -14.39 -7.19 -4.61
C ASN A 169 -12.91 -7.44 -4.91
N ASP A 170 -12.20 -6.42 -5.34
CA ASP A 170 -10.77 -6.53 -5.65
C ASP A 170 -9.96 -6.87 -4.40
N ARG A 171 -9.51 -8.11 -4.29
CA ARG A 171 -8.67 -8.60 -3.17
C ARG A 171 -7.17 -8.38 -3.38
N SER A 172 -6.78 -7.76 -4.50
CA SER A 172 -5.37 -7.47 -4.80
C SER A 172 -4.85 -6.17 -4.18
N ILE A 173 -5.76 -5.32 -3.67
CA ILE A 173 -5.44 -4.06 -2.98
C ILE A 173 -6.06 -4.03 -1.59
N PRO A 174 -5.55 -3.21 -0.65
CA PRO A 174 -6.17 -3.00 0.65
C PRO A 174 -7.58 -2.41 0.53
N TYR A 175 -8.43 -2.68 1.52
CA TYR A 175 -9.75 -2.08 1.67
C TYR A 175 -10.06 -1.88 3.14
N TYR A 176 -10.89 -0.86 3.44
CA TYR A 176 -11.42 -0.56 4.76
C TYR A 176 -12.85 -1.06 4.88
N HIS A 177 -13.30 -1.45 6.10
CA HIS A 177 -14.68 -1.84 6.39
C HIS A 177 -15.06 -1.55 7.84
N TRP A 178 -16.36 -1.41 8.08
CA TRP A 178 -16.91 -1.25 9.44
C TRP A 178 -17.34 -2.55 10.10
N TRP A 179 -17.08 -3.71 9.50
CA TRP A 179 -17.44 -5.00 10.10
C TRP A 179 -16.91 -5.10 11.54
N PRO A 180 -17.75 -5.55 12.57
CA PRO A 180 -19.10 -6.13 12.41
C PRO A 180 -20.28 -5.14 12.60
N LYS A 181 -20.10 -3.84 12.36
CA LYS A 181 -21.17 -2.85 12.52
C LYS A 181 -22.24 -3.02 11.44
N GLN A 182 -23.51 -3.09 11.87
CA GLN A 182 -24.67 -3.31 11.00
C GLN A 182 -25.82 -2.43 11.43
N GLY A 183 -26.56 -1.84 10.48
CA GLY A 183 -27.72 -1.00 10.75
C GLY A 183 -27.40 0.30 11.51
N THR A 184 -26.13 0.64 11.65
CA THR A 184 -25.64 1.83 12.37
C THR A 184 -25.28 2.96 11.41
N ILE A 185 -25.09 4.15 11.97
CA ILE A 185 -24.48 5.28 11.25
C ILE A 185 -23.02 5.32 11.64
N GLU A 186 -22.15 5.23 10.64
CA GLU A 186 -20.70 5.24 10.80
C GLU A 186 -20.08 6.38 10.00
N TRP A 187 -18.83 6.71 10.28
CA TRP A 187 -18.18 7.84 9.62
C TRP A 187 -16.68 7.63 9.44
N ILE A 188 -16.14 8.37 8.48
CA ILE A 188 -14.71 8.63 8.25
C ILE A 188 -14.54 10.15 8.15
N SER A 189 -13.44 10.70 8.64
CA SER A 189 -13.10 12.11 8.47
C SER A 189 -11.65 12.30 8.04
N TYR A 190 -11.44 13.36 7.27
CA TYR A 190 -10.12 13.91 6.97
C TYR A 190 -9.92 15.22 7.71
N GLU A 191 -8.80 15.34 8.41
CA GLU A 191 -8.20 16.60 8.79
C GLU A 191 -7.25 17.01 7.68
N LEU A 192 -7.59 18.07 6.94
CA LEU A 192 -6.84 18.53 5.77
C LEU A 192 -5.51 19.16 6.18
N PRO A 193 -4.45 19.09 5.34
CA PRO A 193 -3.15 19.67 5.66
C PRO A 193 -3.20 21.17 5.91
N GLN A 194 -4.14 21.85 5.26
CA GLN A 194 -4.43 23.27 5.41
C GLN A 194 -5.88 23.56 5.05
N GLU A 195 -6.37 24.76 5.42
CA GLU A 195 -7.69 25.19 4.98
C GLU A 195 -7.78 25.25 3.46
N THR A 196 -8.65 24.45 2.88
CA THR A 196 -8.75 24.23 1.42
C THR A 196 -10.18 24.35 0.95
N LEU A 197 -10.38 24.80 -0.30
CA LEU A 197 -11.66 24.79 -0.98
C LEU A 197 -11.96 23.38 -1.50
N VAL A 198 -13.06 22.78 -1.05
CA VAL A 198 -13.50 21.43 -1.45
C VAL A 198 -14.86 21.54 -2.14
N ALA A 199 -15.02 20.91 -3.31
CA ALA A 199 -16.23 21.01 -4.14
C ALA A 199 -16.75 19.63 -4.62
N SER A 200 -16.01 18.55 -4.36
CA SER A 200 -16.45 17.21 -4.75
C SER A 200 -15.88 16.13 -3.84
N ALA A 201 -16.54 14.98 -3.82
CA ALA A 201 -16.10 13.77 -3.16
C ALA A 201 -16.35 12.54 -4.05
N THR A 202 -15.41 11.59 -4.07
CA THR A 202 -15.52 10.33 -4.83
C THR A 202 -15.24 9.16 -3.93
N VAL A 203 -16.12 8.14 -3.95
CA VAL A 203 -15.95 6.91 -3.14
C VAL A 203 -15.99 5.69 -4.05
N TYR A 204 -15.10 4.74 -3.78
CA TYR A 204 -15.12 3.39 -4.36
C TYR A 204 -15.55 2.39 -3.29
N TRP A 205 -16.78 1.86 -3.42
CA TRP A 205 -17.36 0.95 -2.44
C TRP A 205 -16.82 -0.46 -2.55
N PHE A 206 -16.54 -1.09 -1.40
CA PHE A 206 -16.21 -2.50 -1.29
C PHE A 206 -17.49 -3.31 -1.01
N ASP A 207 -17.74 -4.37 -1.80
CA ASP A 207 -18.87 -5.27 -1.66
C ASP A 207 -18.40 -6.71 -1.93
N ASP A 208 -18.46 -7.56 -0.93
CA ASP A 208 -18.00 -8.96 -1.02
C ASP A 208 -19.13 -9.98 -1.18
N ALA A 209 -20.26 -9.55 -1.78
CA ALA A 209 -21.32 -10.47 -2.15
C ALA A 209 -20.81 -11.62 -3.04
N PRO A 210 -21.41 -12.82 -2.97
CA PRO A 210 -22.52 -13.18 -2.09
C PRO A 210 -22.10 -13.68 -0.70
N TRP A 211 -20.80 -13.94 -0.46
CA TRP A 211 -20.32 -14.74 0.66
C TRP A 211 -19.86 -13.93 1.89
N GLY A 212 -19.43 -12.70 1.69
CA GLY A 212 -18.94 -11.85 2.76
C GLY A 212 -19.99 -11.01 3.45
N GLY A 213 -19.58 -10.25 4.47
CA GLY A 213 -20.44 -9.43 5.32
C GLY A 213 -20.54 -7.96 4.94
N CYS A 214 -19.91 -7.53 3.84
CA CYS A 214 -19.91 -6.13 3.39
C CYS A 214 -20.78 -5.94 2.14
N ARG A 215 -21.53 -4.84 2.13
CA ARG A 215 -22.37 -4.39 1.00
C ARG A 215 -22.18 -2.89 0.80
N VAL A 216 -22.57 -2.40 -0.37
CA VAL A 216 -22.70 -0.93 -0.56
C VAL A 216 -23.65 -0.35 0.49
N PRO A 217 -23.49 0.91 0.90
CA PRO A 217 -24.30 1.51 1.95
C PRO A 217 -25.77 1.70 1.51
N LYS A 218 -26.68 1.84 2.49
CA LYS A 218 -28.05 2.30 2.27
C LYS A 218 -28.06 3.74 1.74
N ALA A 219 -27.23 4.59 2.33
CA ALA A 219 -27.03 5.99 1.96
C ALA A 219 -25.72 6.51 2.56
N TRP A 220 -25.23 7.59 1.99
CA TRP A 220 -24.08 8.31 2.52
C TRP A 220 -24.24 9.81 2.30
N ARG A 221 -23.43 10.63 3.01
CA ARG A 221 -23.46 12.08 2.95
C ARG A 221 -22.08 12.65 3.23
N ILE A 222 -21.83 13.86 2.73
CA ILE A 222 -20.61 14.62 3.02
C ILE A 222 -20.94 15.81 3.92
N TYR A 223 -20.07 15.99 4.91
CA TYR A 223 -20.07 17.13 5.82
C TYR A 223 -18.71 17.83 5.75
N TYR A 224 -18.72 19.10 6.06
CA TYR A 224 -17.51 19.89 6.25
C TYR A 224 -17.51 20.53 7.64
N LYS A 225 -16.35 20.93 8.12
CA LYS A 225 -16.22 21.65 9.38
C LYS A 225 -16.29 23.15 9.11
N ASP A 226 -17.25 23.85 9.70
CA ASP A 226 -17.38 25.30 9.56
C ASP A 226 -16.36 26.07 10.40
N THR A 227 -16.38 27.40 10.35
CA THR A 227 -15.48 28.28 11.11
C THR A 227 -15.70 28.23 12.62
N ALA A 228 -16.86 27.75 13.09
CA ALA A 228 -17.14 27.51 14.50
C ALA A 228 -16.67 26.12 14.97
N GLY A 229 -16.21 25.27 14.06
CA GLY A 229 -15.77 23.91 14.31
C GLY A 229 -16.91 22.88 14.31
N GLU A 230 -18.09 23.25 13.84
CA GLU A 230 -19.26 22.38 13.78
C GLU A 230 -19.37 21.65 12.43
N TRP A 231 -19.90 20.43 12.45
CA TRP A 231 -20.12 19.64 11.26
C TRP A 231 -21.40 20.06 10.52
N CYS A 232 -21.26 20.66 9.35
CA CYS A 232 -22.34 21.11 8.49
C CYS A 232 -22.45 20.24 7.24
N PRO A 233 -23.66 19.83 6.78
CA PRO A 233 -23.80 19.11 5.53
C PRO A 233 -23.49 20.06 4.36
N VAL A 234 -22.83 19.53 3.33
CA VAL A 234 -22.62 20.27 2.07
C VAL A 234 -23.96 20.61 1.39
N GLN A 235 -24.01 21.71 0.65
CA GLN A 235 -25.22 22.22 0.03
C GLN A 235 -25.22 21.92 -1.49
N ASN A 236 -26.42 21.83 -2.06
CA ASN A 236 -26.65 21.60 -3.48
C ASN A 236 -25.86 20.41 -4.05
N ALA A 237 -25.75 19.34 -3.24
CA ALA A 237 -25.06 18.13 -3.62
C ALA A 237 -25.83 17.35 -4.70
N ASP A 238 -25.09 16.76 -5.64
CA ASP A 238 -25.61 15.75 -6.56
C ASP A 238 -26.23 14.55 -5.81
N SER A 239 -26.90 13.67 -6.52
CA SER A 239 -27.38 12.41 -5.94
C SER A 239 -26.23 11.51 -5.48
N TYR A 240 -26.32 11.03 -4.26
CA TYR A 240 -25.33 10.13 -3.66
C TYR A 240 -25.47 8.71 -4.22
N GLY A 241 -24.64 8.35 -5.20
CA GLY A 241 -24.64 7.05 -5.85
C GLY A 241 -24.07 5.93 -4.98
N VAL A 242 -24.50 4.69 -5.25
CA VAL A 242 -24.00 3.46 -4.61
C VAL A 242 -23.71 2.38 -5.65
N VAL A 243 -23.15 2.77 -6.79
CA VAL A 243 -22.83 1.87 -7.91
C VAL A 243 -21.61 1.02 -7.52
N LYS A 244 -21.72 -0.29 -7.72
CA LYS A 244 -20.63 -1.25 -7.48
C LYS A 244 -19.58 -1.20 -8.57
N GLY A 245 -18.32 -1.42 -8.21
CA GLY A 245 -17.21 -1.50 -9.15
C GLY A 245 -16.92 -0.21 -9.91
N ALA A 246 -17.42 0.94 -9.46
CA ALA A 246 -17.27 2.23 -10.12
C ALA A 246 -17.07 3.38 -9.12
N ALA A 247 -16.55 4.49 -9.62
CA ALA A 247 -16.46 5.76 -8.89
C ALA A 247 -17.87 6.32 -8.62
N ASN A 248 -18.17 6.65 -7.38
CA ASN A 248 -19.38 7.34 -6.96
C ASN A 248 -19.01 8.76 -6.59
N THR A 249 -19.11 9.68 -7.55
CA THR A 249 -18.74 11.08 -7.38
C THR A 249 -19.97 11.93 -7.09
N VAL A 250 -19.82 12.85 -6.12
CA VAL A 250 -20.80 13.86 -5.76
C VAL A 250 -20.11 15.22 -5.82
N ASN A 251 -20.67 16.13 -6.62
CA ASN A 251 -20.29 17.54 -6.62
C ASN A 251 -21.26 18.31 -5.73
N PHE A 252 -20.79 19.38 -5.11
CA PHE A 252 -21.54 20.25 -4.23
C PHE A 252 -21.01 21.67 -4.27
N ASP A 253 -21.74 22.61 -3.66
CA ASP A 253 -21.27 23.98 -3.55
C ASP A 253 -19.90 24.03 -2.87
N PRO A 254 -18.92 24.74 -3.44
CA PRO A 254 -17.58 24.80 -2.88
C PRO A 254 -17.57 25.31 -1.44
N VAL A 255 -16.92 24.59 -0.54
CA VAL A 255 -16.78 24.95 0.86
C VAL A 255 -15.30 25.10 1.25
N LYS A 256 -14.97 26.18 1.95
CA LYS A 256 -13.62 26.38 2.49
C LYS A 256 -13.55 25.82 3.89
N THR A 257 -12.73 24.81 4.11
CA THR A 257 -12.72 24.02 5.35
C THR A 257 -11.36 23.45 5.70
N THR A 258 -11.18 23.09 6.95
CA THR A 258 -10.01 22.33 7.47
C THR A 258 -10.30 20.85 7.64
N ALA A 259 -11.56 20.40 7.52
CA ALA A 259 -11.91 19.01 7.68
C ALA A 259 -13.20 18.64 6.93
N VAL A 260 -13.24 17.43 6.39
CA VAL A 260 -14.42 16.85 5.76
C VAL A 260 -14.75 15.50 6.40
N LYS A 261 -16.04 15.13 6.36
CA LYS A 261 -16.54 13.88 6.92
C LYS A 261 -17.48 13.19 5.94
N LEU A 262 -17.20 11.92 5.68
CA LEU A 262 -18.09 10.97 5.03
C LEU A 262 -18.92 10.27 6.12
N GLU A 263 -20.23 10.39 6.08
CA GLU A 263 -21.15 9.67 6.95
C GLU A 263 -21.87 8.60 6.13
N VAL A 264 -21.97 7.39 6.68
CA VAL A 264 -22.48 6.20 5.98
C VAL A 264 -23.60 5.57 6.82
N ILE A 265 -24.75 5.32 6.20
CA ILE A 265 -25.84 4.55 6.80
C ILE A 265 -25.68 3.10 6.36
N GLN A 266 -25.35 2.24 7.31
CA GLN A 266 -25.12 0.81 7.08
C GLN A 266 -26.42 0.08 6.69
N PRO A 267 -26.35 -0.96 5.82
CA PRO A 267 -27.47 -1.87 5.64
C PRO A 267 -27.83 -2.61 6.95
N ASP A 268 -29.09 -2.99 7.11
CA ASP A 268 -29.60 -3.52 8.40
C ASP A 268 -28.90 -4.82 8.83
N GLN A 269 -28.47 -5.65 7.89
CA GLN A 269 -27.86 -6.98 8.14
C GLN A 269 -26.43 -7.10 7.63
N PHE A 270 -25.84 -6.01 7.15
CA PHE A 270 -24.50 -6.00 6.58
C PHE A 270 -23.74 -4.76 7.03
N SER A 271 -22.43 -4.87 6.97
CA SER A 271 -21.55 -3.71 7.08
C SER A 271 -21.30 -3.10 5.70
N THR A 272 -20.73 -1.91 5.66
CA THR A 272 -20.19 -1.34 4.44
C THR A 272 -18.66 -1.36 4.50
N GLY A 273 -18.03 -1.38 3.33
CA GLY A 273 -16.61 -1.15 3.16
C GLY A 273 -16.35 -0.23 1.97
N LEU A 274 -15.14 0.28 1.89
CA LEU A 274 -14.66 1.09 0.77
C LEU A 274 -13.18 0.83 0.51
N PHE A 275 -12.76 1.07 -0.72
CA PHE A 275 -11.37 1.03 -1.14
C PHE A 275 -10.73 2.40 -1.00
N GLU A 276 -11.36 3.43 -1.53
CA GLU A 276 -10.79 4.77 -1.63
C GLU A 276 -11.88 5.84 -1.42
N TRP A 277 -11.52 6.93 -0.75
CA TRP A 277 -12.32 8.14 -0.65
C TRP A 277 -11.48 9.37 -0.98
N GLU A 278 -11.75 9.98 -2.12
CA GLU A 278 -11.10 11.19 -2.61
C GLU A 278 -11.97 12.43 -2.38
N VAL A 279 -11.34 13.57 -2.14
CA VAL A 279 -11.96 14.89 -2.04
C VAL A 279 -11.18 15.91 -2.88
N LYS A 280 -11.89 16.80 -3.56
CA LYS A 280 -11.29 17.81 -4.45
C LYS A 280 -11.98 19.17 -4.33
#